data_3b69932befbaac86b450df6690b9e1b7
#
_entry.id   3b69932befbaac86b450df6690b9e1b7
#
_cell.length_a   1.000
_cell.length_b   1.000
_cell.length_c   1.000
_cell.angle_alpha   90.00
_cell.angle_beta   90.00
_cell.angle_gamma   90.00
#
_symmetry.space_group_name_H-M   'P 1'
#
loop_
_entity.id
_entity.type
_entity.pdbx_description
1 polymer ?
#
loop_
_entity_poly.entity_id
_entity_poly.type
_entity_poly.pdbx_seq_one_letter_code
_entity_poly.pdbx_strand_id
1 'polypeptide(L)'
;KQDSESDIDDPFKVVGRDIHVASSIGDLEQILQQPLGHWRLFLHPSQEKVVRTNWKGPTRITGGPGTGKTVCALHRVKEILESEPTAYIMVTSYDRFLTLDLRSLLSGMCSHDELDRIETISIDEWTSKCLKEMGINLNVVGFSQDRYFDIWNGLRNKYQSDFSVEFLSEEYDLIILEKSVHSLSDYMRVKRVGRGT
;
A
#
# COMPACT_ATOMS: atom_id res chain seq x y z
N LYS A 1 15.49 36.98 44.48
CA LYS A 1 16.62 36.48 43.68
C LYS A 1 16.71 35.01 43.98
N GLN A 2 16.04 34.21 43.19
CA GLN A 2 16.26 32.79 43.11
C GLN A 2 16.50 32.51 41.63
N ASP A 3 17.72 32.20 41.33
CA ASP A 3 18.21 31.84 40.03
C ASP A 3 17.59 30.49 39.63
N SER A 4 16.96 30.48 38.51
CA SER A 4 16.45 29.29 37.85
C SER A 4 17.65 28.51 37.31
N GLU A 5 18.00 27.45 38.01
CA GLU A 5 18.91 26.42 37.54
C GLU A 5 18.17 25.45 36.61
N SER A 6 18.82 25.22 35.52
CA SER A 6 18.83 24.03 34.68
C SER A 6 17.73 23.82 33.68
N ASP A 7 17.86 24.47 32.53
CA ASP A 7 17.72 23.76 31.27
C ASP A 7 19.09 23.14 30.94
N ILE A 8 19.40 22.01 31.58
CA ILE A 8 20.44 21.13 31.07
C ILE A 8 19.92 20.60 29.77
N ASP A 9 20.54 21.02 28.69
CA ASP A 9 20.31 20.50 27.33
C ASP A 9 20.29 18.97 27.40
N ASP A 10 19.10 18.39 27.25
CA ASP A 10 18.95 16.97 27.08
C ASP A 10 19.66 16.61 25.75
N PRO A 11 20.80 15.88 25.80
CA PRO A 11 21.59 15.59 24.59
C PRO A 11 20.83 14.78 23.55
N PHE A 12 19.62 14.28 23.87
CA PHE A 12 18.73 13.54 22.99
C PHE A 12 17.63 14.40 22.36
N LYS A 13 17.52 15.67 22.76
CA LYS A 13 16.59 16.63 22.15
C LYS A 13 17.15 17.16 20.84
N VAL A 14 17.11 16.34 19.79
CA VAL A 14 17.44 16.79 18.44
C VAL A 14 16.24 17.54 17.89
N VAL A 15 16.40 18.83 17.65
CA VAL A 15 15.39 19.70 17.06
C VAL A 15 14.86 19.08 15.75
N GLY A 16 13.59 18.69 15.74
CA GLY A 16 12.89 18.19 14.55
C GLY A 16 12.88 16.68 14.31
N ARG A 17 13.37 15.87 15.28
CA ARG A 17 13.18 14.41 15.28
C ARG A 17 12.67 13.98 16.63
N ASP A 18 11.43 13.50 16.69
CA ASP A 18 10.89 12.84 17.89
C ASP A 18 11.66 11.52 18.10
N ILE A 19 12.72 11.57 18.88
CA ILE A 19 13.38 10.37 19.39
C ILE A 19 12.60 9.96 20.62
N HIS A 20 11.83 8.87 20.53
CA HIS A 20 11.20 8.29 21.70
C HIS A 20 12.23 7.49 22.47
N VAL A 21 12.63 8.03 23.59
CA VAL A 21 13.38 7.29 24.60
C VAL A 21 12.34 6.49 25.39
N ALA A 22 12.52 5.17 25.50
CA ALA A 22 11.69 4.37 26.38
C ALA A 22 11.72 4.99 27.79
N SER A 23 10.55 5.21 28.38
CA SER A 23 10.39 5.98 29.60
C SER A 23 11.01 5.29 30.82
N SER A 24 11.33 4.00 30.70
CA SER A 24 12.02 3.23 31.75
C SER A 24 12.80 2.05 31.16
N ILE A 25 13.82 1.60 31.93
CA ILE A 25 14.56 0.36 31.59
C ILE A 25 13.62 -0.85 31.57
N GLY A 26 12.56 -0.86 32.37
CA GLY A 26 11.54 -1.91 32.38
C GLY A 26 10.73 -1.98 31.10
N ASP A 27 10.43 -0.84 30.48
CA ASP A 27 9.73 -0.80 29.18
C ASP A 27 10.63 -1.36 28.08
N LEU A 28 11.92 -1.05 28.10
CA LEU A 28 12.91 -1.62 27.19
C LEU A 28 13.08 -3.13 27.38
N GLU A 29 13.12 -3.63 28.61
CA GLU A 29 13.25 -5.06 28.87
C GLU A 29 12.01 -5.84 28.44
N GLN A 30 10.80 -5.32 28.65
CA GLN A 30 9.57 -5.93 28.17
C GLN A 30 9.52 -5.96 26.64
N ILE A 31 9.96 -4.90 26.00
CA ILE A 31 10.04 -4.83 24.53
C ILE A 31 11.08 -5.83 24.01
N LEU A 32 12.26 -5.92 24.62
CA LEU A 32 13.36 -6.81 24.20
C LEU A 32 13.04 -8.31 24.39
N GLN A 33 12.13 -8.66 25.29
CA GLN A 33 11.71 -10.04 25.52
C GLN A 33 10.66 -10.53 24.51
N GLN A 34 10.10 -9.64 23.67
CA GLN A 34 9.11 -10.04 22.69
C GLN A 34 9.75 -10.62 21.42
N PRO A 35 9.10 -11.61 20.77
CA PRO A 35 9.59 -12.14 19.51
C PRO A 35 9.80 -11.03 18.46
N LEU A 36 10.79 -11.18 17.59
CA LEU A 36 11.14 -10.23 16.52
C LEU A 36 9.93 -9.75 15.69
N GLY A 37 8.89 -10.58 15.55
CA GLY A 37 7.63 -10.21 14.90
C GLY A 37 6.89 -9.05 15.57
N HIS A 38 6.93 -8.96 16.89
CA HIS A 38 6.29 -7.88 17.64
C HIS A 38 7.02 -6.53 17.49
N TRP A 39 8.33 -6.55 17.27
CA TRP A 39 9.10 -5.34 17.00
C TRP A 39 8.70 -4.66 15.68
N ARG A 40 8.31 -5.46 14.69
CA ARG A 40 7.81 -4.94 13.41
C ARG A 40 6.47 -4.22 13.56
N LEU A 41 5.77 -4.43 14.67
CA LEU A 41 4.45 -3.88 14.98
C LEU A 41 4.49 -2.78 16.05
N PHE A 42 5.68 -2.33 16.45
CA PHE A 42 5.78 -1.23 17.40
C PHE A 42 5.24 0.06 16.79
N LEU A 43 4.29 0.68 17.49
CA LEU A 43 3.67 1.93 17.09
C LEU A 43 4.32 3.09 17.87
N HIS A 44 4.99 3.97 17.14
CA HIS A 44 5.56 5.17 17.74
C HIS A 44 4.42 6.11 18.19
N PRO A 45 4.53 6.83 19.34
CA PRO A 45 3.45 7.71 19.82
C PRO A 45 2.99 8.78 18.84
N SER A 46 3.87 9.31 17.99
CA SER A 46 3.44 10.22 16.90
C SER A 46 2.53 9.53 15.86
N GLN A 47 2.71 8.22 15.65
CA GLN A 47 1.88 7.39 14.78
C GLN A 47 0.57 7.02 15.46
N GLU A 48 0.57 6.83 16.78
CA GLU A 48 -0.61 6.52 17.58
C GLU A 48 -1.73 7.56 17.37
N LYS A 49 -1.36 8.83 17.36
CA LYS A 49 -2.32 9.91 17.05
C LYS A 49 -2.98 9.74 15.68
N VAL A 50 -2.22 9.33 14.67
CA VAL A 50 -2.74 9.09 13.31
C VAL A 50 -3.68 7.88 13.31
N VAL A 51 -3.33 6.82 14.01
CA VAL A 51 -4.11 5.58 14.12
C VAL A 51 -5.44 5.82 14.82
N ARG A 52 -5.43 6.52 15.97
CA ARG A 52 -6.62 6.74 16.81
C ARG A 52 -7.53 7.87 16.33
N THR A 53 -7.09 8.70 15.38
CA THR A 53 -7.95 9.78 14.86
C THR A 53 -9.11 9.20 14.06
N ASN A 54 -10.33 9.62 14.40
CA ASN A 54 -11.51 9.26 13.63
C ASN A 54 -11.64 10.15 12.39
N TRP A 55 -11.15 9.62 11.26
CA TRP A 55 -11.16 10.32 9.98
C TRP A 55 -12.53 10.25 9.33
N LYS A 56 -13.05 11.41 8.89
CA LYS A 56 -14.37 11.51 8.24
C LYS A 56 -14.35 11.21 6.73
N GLY A 57 -13.26 10.66 6.22
CA GLY A 57 -13.13 10.37 4.79
C GLY A 57 -11.81 9.69 4.44
N PRO A 58 -11.50 9.55 3.16
CA PRO A 58 -10.27 8.92 2.70
C PRO A 58 -9.04 9.60 3.31
N THR A 59 -8.14 8.79 3.86
CA THR A 59 -6.93 9.28 4.52
C THR A 59 -5.71 8.69 3.83
N ARG A 60 -4.71 9.52 3.61
CA ARG A 60 -3.43 9.12 3.02
C ARG A 60 -2.30 9.29 4.02
N ILE A 61 -1.58 8.20 4.29
CA ILE A 61 -0.35 8.22 5.10
C ILE A 61 0.85 8.23 4.15
N THR A 62 1.69 9.28 4.26
CA THR A 62 2.89 9.45 3.44
C THR A 62 4.15 9.41 4.30
N GLY A 63 5.27 9.05 3.70
CA GLY A 63 6.56 9.00 4.37
C GLY A 63 7.58 8.18 3.57
N GLY A 64 8.85 8.31 3.89
CA GLY A 64 9.94 7.56 3.28
C GLY A 64 9.87 6.04 3.54
N PRO A 65 10.76 5.25 2.95
CA PRO A 65 10.92 3.83 3.29
C PRO A 65 11.21 3.65 4.77
N GLY A 66 10.67 2.59 5.39
CA GLY A 66 10.94 2.26 6.80
C GLY A 66 10.27 3.15 7.85
N THR A 67 9.47 4.16 7.50
CA THR A 67 8.82 5.08 8.43
C THR A 67 7.56 4.52 9.13
N GLY A 68 7.28 3.22 8.99
CA GLY A 68 6.16 2.56 9.68
C GLY A 68 4.77 2.79 9.08
N LYS A 69 4.65 3.20 7.81
CA LYS A 69 3.33 3.38 7.15
C LYS A 69 2.44 2.14 7.23
N THR A 70 3.02 0.97 6.97
CA THR A 70 2.32 -0.32 7.05
C THR A 70 1.90 -0.61 8.50
N VAL A 71 2.77 -0.31 9.47
CA VAL A 71 2.45 -0.46 10.91
C VAL A 71 1.24 0.39 11.28
N CYS A 72 1.22 1.67 10.87
CA CYS A 72 0.06 2.53 11.09
C CYS A 72 -1.22 1.96 10.47
N ALA A 73 -1.14 1.40 9.25
CA ALA A 73 -2.30 0.80 8.59
C ALA A 73 -2.83 -0.41 9.35
N LEU A 74 -1.95 -1.32 9.80
CA LEU A 74 -2.34 -2.51 10.57
C LEU A 74 -2.95 -2.15 11.92
N HIS A 75 -2.36 -1.20 12.65
CA HIS A 75 -2.93 -0.69 13.89
C HIS A 75 -4.27 0.01 13.67
N ARG A 76 -4.45 0.70 12.53
CA ARG A 76 -5.74 1.30 12.18
C ARG A 76 -6.81 0.23 11.94
N VAL A 77 -6.47 -0.89 11.30
CA VAL A 77 -7.37 -2.04 11.16
C VAL A 77 -7.82 -2.50 12.54
N LYS A 78 -6.89 -2.72 13.46
CA LYS A 78 -7.18 -3.15 14.83
C LYS A 78 -8.09 -2.15 15.56
N GLU A 79 -7.78 -0.87 15.52
CA GLU A 79 -8.57 0.21 16.15
C GLU A 79 -10.02 0.24 15.63
N ILE A 80 -10.23 0.07 14.31
CA ILE A 80 -11.57 0.04 13.73
C ILE A 80 -12.33 -1.20 14.20
N LEU A 81 -11.69 -2.38 14.25
CA LEU A 81 -12.34 -3.61 14.68
C LEU A 81 -12.76 -3.58 16.15
N GLU A 82 -12.00 -2.87 16.99
CA GLU A 82 -12.29 -2.67 18.42
C GLU A 82 -13.40 -1.62 18.62
N SER A 83 -13.36 -0.53 17.86
CA SER A 83 -14.35 0.56 17.99
C SER A 83 -15.68 0.25 17.30
N GLU A 84 -15.67 -0.58 16.25
CA GLU A 84 -16.84 -0.89 15.44
C GLU A 84 -17.02 -2.42 15.29
N PRO A 85 -17.73 -3.08 16.21
CA PRO A 85 -17.86 -4.54 16.24
C PRO A 85 -18.48 -5.17 14.99
N THR A 86 -19.19 -4.39 14.17
CA THR A 86 -19.83 -4.83 12.92
C THR A 86 -19.02 -4.48 11.67
N ALA A 87 -17.87 -3.81 11.83
CA ALA A 87 -17.04 -3.43 10.69
C ALA A 87 -16.44 -4.65 10.01
N TYR A 88 -16.48 -4.66 8.69
CA TYR A 88 -15.76 -5.60 7.84
C TYR A 88 -14.69 -4.85 7.06
N ILE A 89 -13.46 -5.30 7.11
CA ILE A 89 -12.30 -4.56 6.59
C ILE A 89 -11.62 -5.37 5.50
N MET A 90 -11.42 -4.75 4.34
CA MET A 90 -10.58 -5.29 3.29
C MET A 90 -9.20 -4.64 3.35
N VAL A 91 -8.17 -5.47 3.49
CA VAL A 91 -6.77 -5.05 3.43
C VAL A 91 -6.17 -5.54 2.12
N THR A 92 -5.74 -4.61 1.28
CA THR A 92 -5.26 -4.97 -0.05
C THR A 92 -3.87 -4.41 -0.33
N SER A 93 -3.13 -5.13 -1.17
CA SER A 93 -1.85 -4.71 -1.71
C SER A 93 -1.77 -5.09 -3.19
N TYR A 94 -0.89 -4.40 -3.92
CA TYR A 94 -0.58 -4.79 -5.30
C TYR A 94 0.19 -6.11 -5.36
N ASP A 95 1.12 -6.32 -4.41
CA ASP A 95 1.97 -7.52 -4.36
C ASP A 95 1.33 -8.62 -3.52
N ARG A 96 1.26 -9.84 -4.08
CA ARG A 96 0.69 -11.01 -3.42
C ARG A 96 1.51 -11.45 -2.19
N PHE A 97 2.84 -11.39 -2.28
CA PHE A 97 3.69 -11.79 -1.15
C PHE A 97 3.54 -10.81 0.01
N LEU A 98 3.45 -9.50 -0.30
CA LEU A 98 3.15 -8.49 0.71
C LEU A 98 1.77 -8.74 1.35
N THR A 99 0.78 -9.15 0.57
CA THR A 99 -0.55 -9.50 1.09
C THR A 99 -0.49 -10.65 2.10
N LEU A 100 0.32 -11.67 1.82
CA LEU A 100 0.54 -12.79 2.75
C LEU A 100 1.26 -12.34 4.04
N ASP A 101 2.27 -11.46 3.92
CA ASP A 101 2.96 -10.88 5.09
C ASP A 101 1.99 -10.04 5.95
N LEU A 102 1.16 -9.20 5.33
CA LEU A 102 0.12 -8.43 6.02
C LEU A 102 -0.85 -9.32 6.78
N ARG A 103 -1.30 -10.41 6.16
CA ARG A 103 -2.18 -11.40 6.80
C ARG A 103 -1.51 -12.05 8.02
N SER A 104 -0.24 -12.42 7.89
CA SER A 104 0.55 -12.99 8.99
C SER A 104 0.71 -12.00 10.15
N LEU A 105 0.97 -10.72 9.86
CA LEU A 105 1.08 -9.69 10.88
C LEU A 105 -0.26 -9.44 11.59
N LEU A 106 -1.37 -9.39 10.85
CA LEU A 106 -2.71 -9.24 11.42
C LEU A 106 -3.08 -10.42 12.30
N SER A 107 -2.70 -11.66 11.93
CA SER A 107 -2.96 -12.85 12.77
C SER A 107 -2.20 -12.82 14.09
N GLY A 108 -1.10 -12.07 14.19
CA GLY A 108 -0.39 -11.82 15.45
C GLY A 108 -0.98 -10.68 16.30
N MET A 109 -1.85 -9.83 15.72
CA MET A 109 -2.42 -8.66 16.40
C MET A 109 -3.89 -8.83 16.77
N CYS A 110 -4.63 -9.62 16.02
CA CYS A 110 -6.08 -9.73 16.10
C CYS A 110 -6.51 -11.06 16.68
N SER A 111 -7.64 -11.07 17.39
CA SER A 111 -8.31 -12.29 17.85
C SER A 111 -8.93 -13.05 16.67
N HIS A 112 -9.35 -14.30 16.91
CA HIS A 112 -9.98 -15.12 15.87
C HIS A 112 -11.25 -14.48 15.31
N ASP A 113 -12.10 -13.96 16.18
CA ASP A 113 -13.36 -13.28 15.81
C ASP A 113 -13.11 -11.98 15.02
N GLU A 114 -12.00 -11.29 15.28
CA GLU A 114 -11.59 -10.12 14.51
C GLU A 114 -11.07 -10.49 13.13
N LEU A 115 -10.30 -11.59 13.04
CA LEU A 115 -9.76 -12.08 11.77
C LEU A 115 -10.86 -12.51 10.79
N ASP A 116 -11.99 -13.03 11.29
CA ASP A 116 -13.16 -13.38 10.48
C ASP A 116 -13.80 -12.15 9.80
N ARG A 117 -13.50 -10.95 10.31
CA ARG A 117 -13.96 -9.67 9.76
C ARG A 117 -12.94 -8.96 8.89
N ILE A 118 -11.80 -9.61 8.62
CA ILE A 118 -10.73 -9.06 7.78
C ILE A 118 -10.57 -9.92 6.52
N GLU A 119 -10.78 -9.33 5.36
CA GLU A 119 -10.37 -9.92 4.09
C GLU A 119 -9.01 -9.34 3.66
N THR A 120 -7.98 -10.18 3.59
CA THR A 120 -6.65 -9.79 3.12
C THR A 120 -6.43 -10.41 1.74
N ILE A 121 -6.41 -9.58 0.69
CA ILE A 121 -6.42 -10.05 -0.70
C ILE A 121 -5.59 -9.10 -1.59
N SER A 122 -4.91 -9.61 -2.61
CA SER A 122 -4.23 -8.76 -3.59
C SER A 122 -5.24 -8.11 -4.55
N ILE A 123 -4.86 -6.97 -5.14
CA ILE A 123 -5.71 -6.26 -6.12
C ILE A 123 -6.09 -7.19 -7.29
N ASP A 124 -5.14 -7.97 -7.79
CA ASP A 124 -5.38 -8.87 -8.92
C ASP A 124 -6.34 -10.02 -8.55
N GLU A 125 -6.17 -10.60 -7.36
CA GLU A 125 -7.07 -11.64 -6.85
C GLU A 125 -8.47 -11.09 -6.61
N TRP A 126 -8.58 -9.91 -6.02
CA TRP A 126 -9.86 -9.23 -5.79
C TRP A 126 -10.57 -8.92 -7.12
N THR A 127 -9.84 -8.35 -8.09
CA THR A 127 -10.36 -8.08 -9.43
C THR A 127 -10.86 -9.36 -10.10
N SER A 128 -10.08 -10.44 -10.02
CA SER A 128 -10.47 -11.74 -10.58
C SER A 128 -11.73 -12.31 -9.91
N LYS A 129 -11.86 -12.13 -8.59
CA LYS A 129 -13.06 -12.52 -7.82
C LYS A 129 -14.28 -11.72 -8.29
N CYS A 130 -14.19 -10.41 -8.38
CA CYS A 130 -15.29 -9.55 -8.84
C CYS A 130 -15.75 -9.89 -10.27
N LEU A 131 -14.80 -10.07 -11.20
CA LEU A 131 -15.12 -10.42 -12.57
C LEU A 131 -15.84 -11.78 -12.66
N LYS A 132 -15.40 -12.75 -11.88
CA LYS A 132 -16.01 -14.07 -11.80
C LYS A 132 -17.44 -14.01 -11.26
N GLU A 133 -17.68 -13.20 -10.22
CA GLU A 133 -19.02 -12.95 -9.65
C GLU A 133 -19.94 -12.26 -10.67
N MET A 134 -19.39 -11.40 -11.55
CA MET A 134 -20.11 -10.77 -12.66
C MET A 134 -20.34 -11.70 -13.86
N GLY A 135 -19.90 -12.96 -13.78
CA GLY A 135 -19.99 -13.92 -14.88
C GLY A 135 -19.00 -13.68 -16.02
N ILE A 136 -18.01 -12.82 -15.81
CA ILE A 136 -16.97 -12.48 -16.78
C ILE A 136 -15.78 -13.42 -16.57
N ASN A 137 -15.64 -14.42 -17.43
CA ASN A 137 -14.48 -15.31 -17.43
C ASN A 137 -13.35 -14.67 -18.25
N LEU A 138 -12.49 -13.91 -17.59
CA LEU A 138 -11.24 -13.47 -18.19
C LEU A 138 -10.16 -14.53 -17.97
N ASN A 139 -9.54 -14.96 -19.08
CA ASN A 139 -8.33 -15.74 -19.01
C ASN A 139 -7.17 -14.79 -18.70
N VAL A 140 -7.02 -14.42 -17.41
CA VAL A 140 -5.93 -13.55 -17.00
C VAL A 140 -4.63 -14.30 -17.16
N VAL A 141 -3.95 -13.98 -18.23
CA VAL A 141 -2.61 -14.49 -18.49
C VAL A 141 -1.64 -13.72 -17.61
N GLY A 142 -0.94 -14.42 -16.75
CA GLY A 142 0.13 -13.83 -15.96
C GLY A 142 1.11 -13.07 -16.88
N PHE A 143 1.52 -11.89 -16.42
CA PHE A 143 2.41 -11.00 -17.14
C PHE A 143 3.81 -11.65 -17.23
N SER A 144 4.02 -12.48 -18.28
CA SER A 144 5.38 -12.77 -18.73
C SER A 144 5.70 -11.78 -19.86
N GLN A 145 6.83 -11.10 -19.75
CA GLN A 145 7.29 -10.17 -20.78
C GLN A 145 7.24 -10.81 -22.17
N ASP A 146 7.65 -12.08 -22.30
CA ASP A 146 7.66 -12.81 -23.55
C ASP A 146 6.26 -12.89 -24.18
N ARG A 147 5.23 -13.22 -23.41
CA ARG A 147 3.87 -13.34 -23.93
C ARG A 147 3.24 -12.00 -24.28
N TYR A 148 3.60 -10.94 -23.58
CA TYR A 148 3.20 -9.59 -23.91
C TYR A 148 3.78 -9.16 -25.26
N PHE A 149 5.05 -9.42 -25.48
CA PHE A 149 5.72 -9.18 -26.76
C PHE A 149 5.14 -10.04 -27.90
N ASP A 150 4.80 -11.30 -27.64
CA ASP A 150 4.18 -12.19 -28.63
C ASP A 150 2.81 -11.66 -29.10
N ILE A 151 1.99 -11.13 -28.19
CA ILE A 151 0.71 -10.50 -28.54
C ILE A 151 0.94 -9.30 -29.46
N TRP A 152 1.86 -8.41 -29.12
CA TRP A 152 2.16 -7.23 -29.92
C TRP A 152 2.78 -7.57 -31.27
N ASN A 153 3.67 -8.55 -31.35
CA ASN A 153 4.19 -9.08 -32.59
C ASN A 153 3.08 -9.67 -33.48
N GLY A 154 2.17 -10.41 -32.90
CA GLY A 154 1.00 -10.95 -33.60
C GLY A 154 0.11 -9.84 -34.18
N LEU A 155 -0.18 -8.79 -33.41
CA LEU A 155 -0.95 -7.63 -33.87
C LEU A 155 -0.21 -6.84 -34.94
N ARG A 156 1.07 -6.57 -34.77
CA ARG A 156 1.91 -5.88 -35.75
C ARG A 156 1.87 -6.61 -37.11
N ASN A 157 2.07 -7.92 -37.10
CA ASN A 157 2.06 -8.73 -38.30
C ASN A 157 0.68 -8.77 -38.94
N LYS A 158 -0.39 -8.93 -38.16
CA LYS A 158 -1.76 -8.96 -38.62
C LYS A 158 -2.18 -7.68 -39.34
N TYR A 159 -1.77 -6.54 -38.83
CA TYR A 159 -2.14 -5.23 -39.37
C TYR A 159 -1.02 -4.60 -40.23
N GLN A 160 0.06 -5.34 -40.51
CA GLN A 160 1.21 -4.88 -41.33
C GLN A 160 1.72 -3.49 -40.87
N SER A 161 1.84 -3.31 -39.57
CA SER A 161 2.27 -2.01 -38.97
C SER A 161 3.79 -1.82 -39.11
N ASP A 162 4.20 -0.64 -39.55
CA ASP A 162 5.62 -0.24 -39.65
C ASP A 162 6.20 0.15 -38.26
N PHE A 163 5.36 0.31 -37.25
CA PHE A 163 5.81 0.66 -35.91
C PHE A 163 6.45 -0.53 -35.21
N SER A 164 7.44 -0.25 -34.36
CA SER A 164 8.06 -1.29 -33.53
C SER A 164 7.09 -1.81 -32.46
N VAL A 165 7.34 -3.00 -31.92
CA VAL A 165 6.53 -3.60 -30.85
C VAL A 165 6.58 -2.75 -29.59
N GLU A 166 7.76 -2.23 -29.29
CA GLU A 166 7.99 -1.34 -28.14
C GLU A 166 7.15 -0.07 -28.27
N PHE A 167 7.14 0.55 -29.44
CA PHE A 167 6.31 1.74 -29.68
C PHE A 167 4.81 1.45 -29.51
N LEU A 168 4.32 0.34 -30.07
CA LEU A 168 2.91 -0.02 -29.97
C LEU A 168 2.49 -0.32 -28.54
N SER A 169 3.32 -1.03 -27.79
CA SER A 169 3.05 -1.34 -26.39
C SER A 169 3.07 -0.09 -25.50
N GLU A 170 4.07 0.78 -25.65
CA GLU A 170 4.14 2.03 -24.90
C GLU A 170 3.01 3.00 -25.25
N GLU A 171 2.61 3.08 -26.53
CA GLU A 171 1.48 3.91 -26.94
C GLU A 171 0.17 3.41 -26.33
N TYR A 172 0.01 2.10 -26.22
CA TYR A 172 -1.15 1.52 -25.54
C TYR A 172 -1.15 1.83 -24.05
N ASP A 173 -0.04 1.57 -23.36
CA ASP A 173 0.04 1.72 -21.91
C ASP A 173 -0.04 3.19 -21.48
N LEU A 174 0.75 4.07 -22.10
CA LEU A 174 0.90 5.48 -21.68
C LEU A 174 -0.17 6.41 -22.27
N ILE A 175 -0.77 6.04 -23.41
CA ILE A 175 -1.75 6.90 -24.06
C ILE A 175 -3.15 6.33 -23.94
N ILE A 176 -3.36 5.06 -24.28
CA ILE A 176 -4.70 4.49 -24.29
C ILE A 176 -5.17 4.17 -22.87
N LEU A 177 -4.39 3.43 -22.11
CA LEU A 177 -4.76 3.02 -20.74
C LEU A 177 -4.63 4.18 -19.75
N GLU A 178 -3.47 4.81 -19.66
CA GLU A 178 -3.23 5.86 -18.66
C GLU A 178 -4.15 7.07 -18.83
N LYS A 179 -4.46 7.46 -20.08
CA LYS A 179 -5.34 8.59 -20.36
C LYS A 179 -6.81 8.19 -20.53
N SER A 180 -7.16 6.92 -20.29
CA SER A 180 -8.54 6.40 -20.42
C SER A 180 -9.18 6.75 -21.75
N VAL A 181 -8.47 6.49 -22.84
CA VAL A 181 -8.93 6.73 -24.22
C VAL A 181 -9.92 5.65 -24.64
N HIS A 182 -11.16 6.03 -24.94
CA HIS A 182 -12.24 5.08 -25.27
C HIS A 182 -12.66 5.12 -26.76
N SER A 183 -12.17 6.10 -27.51
CA SER A 183 -12.53 6.24 -28.94
C SER A 183 -11.36 6.76 -29.77
N LEU A 184 -11.45 6.57 -31.09
CA LEU A 184 -10.47 7.14 -32.02
C LEU A 184 -10.46 8.68 -31.95
N SER A 185 -11.62 9.31 -31.73
CA SER A 185 -11.70 10.77 -31.59
C SER A 185 -10.99 11.26 -30.32
N ASP A 186 -11.06 10.51 -29.22
CA ASP A 186 -10.33 10.82 -28.00
C ASP A 186 -8.83 10.63 -28.21
N TYR A 187 -8.44 9.56 -28.85
CA TYR A 187 -7.05 9.27 -29.20
C TYR A 187 -6.40 10.40 -30.00
N MET A 188 -7.09 10.95 -30.99
CA MET A 188 -6.60 12.04 -31.83
C MET A 188 -6.47 13.38 -31.06
N ARG A 189 -7.16 13.53 -29.93
CA ARG A 189 -7.12 14.76 -29.10
C ARG A 189 -6.12 14.69 -27.94
N VAL A 190 -5.57 13.54 -27.65
CA VAL A 190 -4.63 13.37 -26.53
C VAL A 190 -3.37 14.20 -26.77
N LYS A 191 -3.03 15.06 -25.82
CA LYS A 191 -1.75 15.77 -25.81
C LYS A 191 -0.63 14.80 -25.43
N ARG A 192 0.30 14.57 -26.34
CA ARG A 192 1.50 13.77 -26.10
C ARG A 192 2.61 14.70 -25.59
N VAL A 193 3.13 14.39 -24.40
CA VAL A 193 4.25 15.13 -23.81
C VAL A 193 5.51 14.31 -24.02
N GLY A 194 6.54 14.92 -24.65
CA GLY A 194 7.84 14.29 -24.81
C GLY A 194 8.01 13.38 -26.04
N ARG A 195 6.98 13.19 -26.85
CA ARG A 195 7.09 12.52 -28.16
C ARG A 195 6.94 13.57 -29.27
N GLY A 196 7.90 13.63 -30.19
CA GLY A 196 7.80 14.50 -31.38
C GLY A 196 6.51 14.22 -32.15
N THR A 197 5.97 15.27 -32.74
CA THR A 197 4.79 15.22 -33.62
C THR A 197 5.07 14.39 -34.85
#